data_8ee05780167fc9a57986e35fe6cc425a
#
_entry.id   8ee05780167fc9a57986e35fe6cc425a
#
_cell.length_a   1.000
_cell.length_b   1.000
_cell.length_c   1.000
_cell.angle_alpha   90.00
_cell.angle_beta   90.00
_cell.angle_gamma   90.00
#
_symmetry.space_group_name_H-M   'P 1'
#
loop_
_entity.id
_entity.type
_entity.pdbx_description
1 polymer ?
#
loop_
_entity_poly.entity_id
_entity_poly.type
_entity_poly.pdbx_seq_one_letter_code
_entity_poly.pdbx_strand_id
1 'polypeptide(L)'
;TLKPNFWRAVTDNDMGANFQNKLAVWHNPKMDLKQVSVEPATRQLTAVYDMPDVAATLHLIYNVAQDGALHVSMEMQMKDGSKAPILPRFGVLMQLPYDMDQSTYYGRGPIENYSDRKYSQRIGLYEQSADQQFFPYIRPQETGTKSDIRWWKQTDNDKFGFKVYFDEAPFYASALHYNISDLDEGKEKHQRHSYQVPTSEYTNLTLDGYMMGVGGINSWGEEPLPQYQLPAVNRAIHFWIQPCK
;
A
#
# COMPACT_ATOMS: atom_id res chain seq x y z
N THR A 1 -1.03 -2.63 13.92
CA THR A 1 0.24 -1.95 13.61
C THR A 1 0.10 -1.11 12.36
N LEU A 2 0.89 -0.03 12.24
CA LEU A 2 1.04 0.78 11.02
C LEU A 2 2.51 0.82 10.67
N LYS A 3 2.87 0.44 9.43
CA LYS A 3 4.26 0.43 8.98
C LYS A 3 4.39 0.91 7.53
N PRO A 4 5.52 1.53 7.13
CA PRO A 4 5.81 1.83 5.73
C PRO A 4 5.72 0.59 4.86
N ASN A 5 5.20 0.76 3.65
CA ASN A 5 5.08 -0.31 2.67
C ASN A 5 5.51 0.19 1.28
N PHE A 6 6.54 -0.46 0.73
CA PHE A 6 7.11 -0.14 -0.58
C PHE A 6 6.93 -1.30 -1.58
N TRP A 7 6.33 -2.41 -1.13
CA TRP A 7 6.25 -3.66 -1.89
C TRP A 7 4.81 -4.11 -2.13
N ARG A 8 4.59 -4.78 -3.25
CA ARG A 8 3.39 -5.55 -3.56
C ARG A 8 3.80 -6.96 -3.96
N ALA A 9 2.91 -7.93 -3.82
CA ALA A 9 3.12 -9.25 -4.38
C ALA A 9 3.30 -9.13 -5.91
N VAL A 10 4.35 -9.73 -6.45
CA VAL A 10 4.68 -9.62 -7.88
C VAL A 10 3.59 -10.26 -8.74
N THR A 11 3.16 -9.54 -9.76
CA THR A 11 2.23 -10.07 -10.77
C THR A 11 2.94 -10.97 -11.77
N ASP A 12 2.18 -11.68 -12.60
CA ASP A 12 2.77 -12.43 -13.73
C ASP A 12 3.54 -11.52 -14.68
N ASN A 13 3.07 -10.29 -14.91
CA ASN A 13 3.77 -9.30 -15.72
C ASN A 13 5.06 -8.81 -15.03
N ASP A 14 5.00 -8.56 -13.71
CA ASP A 14 6.18 -8.19 -12.92
C ASP A 14 7.26 -9.28 -12.98
N MET A 15 6.86 -10.56 -12.90
CA MET A 15 7.77 -11.71 -13.07
C MET A 15 8.38 -11.75 -14.47
N GLY A 16 7.59 -11.47 -15.50
CA GLY A 16 8.06 -11.36 -16.87
C GLY A 16 9.11 -10.26 -17.05
N ALA A 17 8.89 -9.10 -16.41
CA ALA A 17 9.83 -7.97 -16.39
C ALA A 17 11.05 -8.19 -15.46
N ASN A 18 11.09 -9.30 -14.74
CA ASN A 18 12.11 -9.63 -13.73
C ASN A 18 12.12 -8.67 -12.52
N PHE A 19 10.97 -8.12 -12.14
CA PHE A 19 10.86 -7.16 -11.05
C PHE A 19 11.10 -7.78 -9.68
N GLN A 20 10.82 -9.07 -9.49
CA GLN A 20 11.16 -9.83 -8.29
C GLN A 20 12.66 -9.77 -7.94
N ASN A 21 13.53 -9.52 -8.91
CA ASN A 21 14.96 -9.33 -8.73
C ASN A 21 15.36 -7.85 -8.84
N LYS A 22 14.94 -7.15 -9.89
CA LYS A 22 15.31 -5.76 -10.16
C LYS A 22 14.86 -4.81 -9.03
N LEU A 23 13.69 -5.07 -8.42
CA LEU A 23 13.08 -4.21 -7.40
C LEU A 23 13.15 -4.79 -6.00
N ALA A 24 13.86 -5.92 -5.80
CA ALA A 24 13.92 -6.66 -4.53
C ALA A 24 14.33 -5.81 -3.32
N VAL A 25 15.10 -4.75 -3.53
CA VAL A 25 15.52 -3.82 -2.48
C VAL A 25 14.33 -3.17 -1.76
N TRP A 26 13.18 -3.02 -2.44
CA TRP A 26 11.98 -2.44 -1.87
C TRP A 26 11.10 -3.43 -1.10
N HIS A 27 11.36 -4.73 -1.22
CA HIS A 27 10.61 -5.76 -0.49
C HIS A 27 10.76 -5.61 1.03
N ASN A 28 11.98 -5.39 1.49
CA ASN A 28 12.27 -5.16 2.90
C ASN A 28 13.52 -4.28 3.04
N PRO A 29 13.45 -2.99 2.66
CA PRO A 29 14.61 -2.12 2.74
C PRO A 29 15.01 -1.93 4.20
N LYS A 30 16.32 -1.90 4.45
CA LYS A 30 16.83 -1.63 5.79
C LYS A 30 16.39 -0.23 6.23
N MET A 31 15.84 -0.14 7.43
CA MET A 31 15.43 1.11 8.07
C MET A 31 16.11 1.23 9.43
N ASP A 32 17.21 1.97 9.49
CA ASP A 32 17.95 2.24 10.72
C ASP A 32 17.35 3.46 11.42
N LEU A 33 16.69 3.26 12.56
CA LEU A 33 16.17 4.35 13.37
C LEU A 33 17.32 5.24 13.87
N LYS A 34 17.31 6.50 13.50
CA LYS A 34 18.34 7.51 13.88
C LYS A 34 17.86 8.43 14.99
N GLN A 35 16.59 8.80 14.97
CA GLN A 35 16.06 9.76 15.94
C GLN A 35 14.58 9.49 16.19
N VAL A 36 14.16 9.68 17.44
CA VAL A 36 12.77 9.85 17.83
C VAL A 36 12.68 11.13 18.64
N SER A 37 11.74 11.99 18.30
CA SER A 37 11.44 13.22 19.03
C SER A 37 9.96 13.32 19.33
N VAL A 38 9.62 13.85 20.49
CA VAL A 38 8.26 14.12 20.90
C VAL A 38 8.14 15.59 21.24
N GLU A 39 7.18 16.29 20.65
CA GLU A 39 6.82 17.65 20.95
C GLU A 39 5.44 17.70 21.63
N PRO A 40 5.40 17.75 22.98
CA PRO A 40 4.12 17.67 23.70
C PRO A 40 3.16 18.82 23.39
N ALA A 41 3.67 20.01 23.12
CA ALA A 41 2.86 21.19 22.85
C ALA A 41 2.01 21.04 21.58
N THR A 42 2.55 20.39 20.56
CA THR A 42 1.88 20.10 19.28
C THR A 42 1.32 18.68 19.22
N ARG A 43 1.55 17.85 20.26
CA ARG A 43 1.22 16.41 20.29
C ARG A 43 1.79 15.66 19.11
N GLN A 44 3.02 16.01 18.73
CA GLN A 44 3.71 15.44 17.60
C GLN A 44 4.77 14.43 18.05
N LEU A 45 4.81 13.28 17.40
CA LEU A 45 5.93 12.34 17.43
C LEU A 45 6.55 12.27 16.04
N THR A 46 7.87 12.38 15.98
CA THR A 46 8.65 12.22 14.74
C THR A 46 9.67 11.13 14.91
N ALA A 47 9.71 10.17 13.98
CA ALA A 47 10.74 9.15 13.87
C ALA A 47 11.48 9.33 12.54
N VAL A 48 12.82 9.33 12.59
CA VAL A 48 13.69 9.50 11.42
C VAL A 48 14.50 8.23 11.21
N TYR A 49 14.41 7.68 10.01
CA TYR A 49 15.12 6.46 9.62
C TYR A 49 16.12 6.77 8.49
N ASP A 50 17.30 6.17 8.58
CA ASP A 50 18.20 6.04 7.45
C ASP A 50 17.87 4.75 6.69
N MET A 51 17.76 4.84 5.38
CA MET A 51 17.52 3.73 4.46
C MET A 51 18.72 3.53 3.54
N PRO A 52 19.80 2.87 4.04
CA PRO A 52 21.07 2.80 3.31
C PRO A 52 20.98 2.04 1.99
N ASP A 53 20.13 1.01 1.91
CA ASP A 53 19.98 0.16 0.71
C ASP A 53 19.47 0.92 -0.52
N VAL A 54 18.73 2.01 -0.28
CA VAL A 54 18.14 2.84 -1.34
C VAL A 54 18.67 4.29 -1.31
N ALA A 55 19.64 4.57 -0.45
CA ALA A 55 20.20 5.87 -0.22
C ALA A 55 19.12 6.95 -0.02
N ALA A 56 18.29 6.76 1.01
CA ALA A 56 17.19 7.66 1.36
C ALA A 56 17.13 7.92 2.87
N THR A 57 16.39 8.94 3.27
CA THR A 57 15.94 9.18 4.64
C THR A 57 14.43 9.14 4.66
N LEU A 58 13.85 8.45 5.65
CA LEU A 58 12.41 8.37 5.84
C LEU A 58 12.00 9.04 7.15
N HIS A 59 11.05 9.96 7.07
CA HIS A 59 10.43 10.59 8.22
C HIS A 59 9.02 10.04 8.40
N LEU A 60 8.71 9.59 9.61
CA LEU A 60 7.35 9.26 10.04
C LEU A 60 6.93 10.26 11.10
N ILE A 61 5.86 11.00 10.84
CA ILE A 61 5.37 12.05 11.72
C ILE A 61 3.92 11.75 12.08
N TYR A 62 3.62 11.78 13.36
CA TYR A 62 2.30 11.50 13.91
C TYR A 62 1.84 12.70 14.74
N ASN A 63 0.69 13.27 14.42
CA ASN A 63 0.06 14.35 15.16
C ASN A 63 -1.32 13.90 15.66
N VAL A 64 -1.57 13.98 16.96
CA VAL A 64 -2.87 13.66 17.55
C VAL A 64 -3.69 14.94 17.71
N ALA A 65 -4.81 15.03 17.00
CA ALA A 65 -5.74 16.14 17.10
C ALA A 65 -6.54 16.11 18.41
N GLN A 66 -7.23 17.20 18.72
CA GLN A 66 -7.99 17.31 19.97
C GLN A 66 -9.21 16.36 20.02
N ASP A 67 -9.78 16.04 18.87
CA ASP A 67 -10.91 15.12 18.71
C ASP A 67 -10.49 13.64 18.64
N GLY A 68 -9.20 13.35 18.82
CA GLY A 68 -8.63 12.00 18.75
C GLY A 68 -8.28 11.52 17.36
N ALA A 69 -8.46 12.32 16.32
CA ALA A 69 -7.98 12.00 14.99
C ALA A 69 -6.45 11.99 14.95
N LEU A 70 -5.89 11.07 14.17
CA LEU A 70 -4.45 10.95 13.97
C LEU A 70 -4.08 11.41 12.55
N HIS A 71 -3.24 12.44 12.45
CA HIS A 71 -2.59 12.82 11.20
C HIS A 71 -1.26 12.09 11.07
N VAL A 72 -1.04 11.43 9.96
CA VAL A 72 0.18 10.66 9.65
C VAL A 72 0.84 11.26 8.43
N SER A 73 2.12 11.59 8.54
CA SER A 73 2.97 11.95 7.41
C SER A 73 4.07 10.92 7.24
N MET A 74 4.27 10.45 6.02
CA MET A 74 5.39 9.61 5.62
C MET A 74 6.13 10.31 4.48
N GLU A 75 7.37 10.72 4.75
CA GLU A 75 8.16 11.52 3.82
C GLU A 75 9.50 10.84 3.55
N MET A 76 9.76 10.50 2.30
CA MET A 76 11.02 9.92 1.84
C MET A 76 11.83 10.96 1.06
N GLN A 77 13.05 11.18 1.49
CA GLN A 77 14.01 12.07 0.83
C GLN A 77 15.17 11.24 0.30
N MET A 78 15.32 11.23 -1.03
CA MET A 78 16.45 10.56 -1.67
C MET A 78 17.73 11.36 -1.47
N LYS A 79 18.83 10.66 -1.17
CA LYS A 79 20.15 11.27 -1.09
C LYS A 79 20.74 11.49 -2.49
N ASP A 80 21.59 12.48 -2.63
CA ASP A 80 22.28 12.75 -3.87
C ASP A 80 23.06 11.53 -4.36
N GLY A 81 22.93 11.24 -5.65
CA GLY A 81 23.57 10.09 -6.28
C GLY A 81 22.91 8.74 -6.00
N SER A 82 21.73 8.70 -5.40
CA SER A 82 20.96 7.45 -5.26
C SER A 82 20.74 6.79 -6.61
N LYS A 83 20.91 5.47 -6.65
CA LYS A 83 20.66 4.61 -7.81
C LYS A 83 19.51 3.61 -7.54
N ALA A 84 18.65 3.94 -6.58
CA ALA A 84 17.52 3.10 -6.26
C ALA A 84 16.63 2.89 -7.51
N PRO A 85 16.15 1.67 -7.76
CA PRO A 85 15.24 1.40 -8.86
C PRO A 85 13.86 2.03 -8.62
N ILE A 86 12.99 1.99 -9.62
CA ILE A 86 11.58 2.39 -9.48
C ILE A 86 10.91 1.60 -8.35
N LEU A 87 9.87 2.19 -7.73
CA LEU A 87 9.14 1.59 -6.61
C LEU A 87 7.91 0.83 -7.11
N PRO A 88 7.56 -0.33 -6.51
CA PRO A 88 6.25 -0.94 -6.70
C PRO A 88 5.10 -0.12 -6.13
N ARG A 89 5.28 0.44 -4.92
CA ARG A 89 4.31 1.32 -4.25
C ARG A 89 5.00 2.24 -3.23
N PHE A 90 4.28 3.26 -2.78
CA PHE A 90 4.68 4.13 -1.68
C PHE A 90 3.47 4.43 -0.81
N GLY A 91 3.43 3.80 0.36
CA GLY A 91 2.30 3.88 1.28
C GLY A 91 2.57 3.20 2.61
N VAL A 92 1.50 2.80 3.27
CA VAL A 92 1.54 2.11 4.56
C VAL A 92 0.70 0.85 4.54
N LEU A 93 1.08 -0.11 5.39
CA LEU A 93 0.32 -1.30 5.70
C LEU A 93 -0.13 -1.24 7.16
N MET A 94 -1.42 -1.44 7.38
CA MET A 94 -2.02 -1.58 8.71
C MET A 94 -2.52 -3.01 8.91
N GLN A 95 -2.09 -3.64 10.01
CA GLN A 95 -2.66 -4.91 10.46
C GLN A 95 -3.70 -4.62 11.53
N LEU A 96 -4.94 -4.93 11.22
CA LEU A 96 -6.14 -4.71 12.02
C LEU A 96 -6.64 -6.05 12.60
N PRO A 97 -7.47 -6.05 13.65
CA PRO A 97 -8.20 -7.25 14.05
C PRO A 97 -8.90 -7.89 12.85
N TYR A 98 -8.96 -9.22 12.83
CA TYR A 98 -9.50 -9.98 11.69
C TYR A 98 -10.94 -9.57 11.34
N ASP A 99 -11.78 -9.33 12.34
CA ASP A 99 -13.18 -8.94 12.24
C ASP A 99 -13.41 -7.47 11.85
N MET A 100 -12.35 -6.66 11.79
CA MET A 100 -12.40 -5.30 11.24
C MET A 100 -12.24 -5.35 9.70
N ASP A 101 -13.12 -6.07 9.05
CA ASP A 101 -13.02 -6.48 7.64
C ASP A 101 -14.00 -5.76 6.70
N GLN A 102 -14.89 -4.90 7.23
CA GLN A 102 -15.90 -4.19 6.43
C GLN A 102 -15.35 -2.87 5.91
N SER A 103 -15.30 -2.73 4.59
CA SER A 103 -14.81 -1.54 3.91
C SER A 103 -15.94 -0.80 3.22
N THR A 104 -16.08 0.50 3.48
CA THR A 104 -16.92 1.41 2.69
C THR A 104 -16.03 2.50 2.11
N TYR A 105 -16.11 2.77 0.82
CA TYR A 105 -15.24 3.77 0.19
C TYR A 105 -15.91 4.54 -0.93
N TYR A 106 -15.45 5.78 -1.12
CA TYR A 106 -15.79 6.58 -2.29
C TYR A 106 -14.57 6.67 -3.20
N GLY A 107 -14.64 5.98 -4.32
CA GLY A 107 -13.53 5.81 -5.23
C GLY A 107 -13.90 4.98 -6.44
N ARG A 108 -12.91 4.42 -7.11
CA ARG A 108 -13.12 3.60 -8.30
C ARG A 108 -13.26 2.12 -7.92
N GLY A 109 -14.35 1.50 -8.38
CA GLY A 109 -14.68 0.13 -8.03
C GLY A 109 -15.85 -0.42 -8.84
N PRO A 110 -16.44 -1.56 -8.42
CA PRO A 110 -16.08 -2.36 -7.24
C PRO A 110 -14.88 -3.31 -7.45
N ILE A 111 -14.52 -3.62 -8.71
CA ILE A 111 -13.44 -4.54 -9.04
C ILE A 111 -12.10 -3.81 -8.85
N GLU A 112 -11.03 -4.57 -8.55
CA GLU A 112 -9.67 -4.05 -8.44
C GLU A 112 -9.27 -3.25 -9.69
N ASN A 113 -8.48 -2.22 -9.47
CA ASN A 113 -8.03 -1.37 -10.56
C ASN A 113 -6.73 -0.63 -10.18
N TYR A 114 -5.90 -0.38 -11.18
CA TYR A 114 -4.55 0.14 -11.05
C TYR A 114 -4.37 1.34 -12.00
N SER A 115 -3.31 2.13 -11.84
CA SER A 115 -3.07 3.35 -12.63
C SER A 115 -3.21 3.13 -14.14
N ASP A 116 -2.74 2.00 -14.64
CA ASP A 116 -2.76 1.59 -16.06
C ASP A 116 -3.93 0.68 -16.42
N ARG A 117 -4.79 0.29 -15.47
CA ARG A 117 -5.92 -0.60 -15.64
C ARG A 117 -7.11 -0.18 -14.78
N LYS A 118 -7.70 0.98 -15.04
CA LYS A 118 -8.78 1.52 -14.19
C LYS A 118 -10.03 2.00 -14.92
N TYR A 119 -9.97 2.22 -16.21
CA TYR A 119 -11.07 2.88 -16.93
C TYR A 119 -12.30 2.00 -17.14
N SER A 120 -12.21 0.69 -16.91
CA SER A 120 -13.37 -0.21 -16.84
C SER A 120 -14.21 -0.03 -15.57
N GLN A 121 -13.66 0.62 -14.54
CA GLN A 121 -14.33 0.85 -13.27
C GLN A 121 -14.84 2.28 -13.15
N ARG A 122 -15.90 2.47 -12.36
CA ARG A 122 -16.56 3.77 -12.17
C ARG A 122 -16.27 4.34 -10.79
N ILE A 123 -16.26 5.67 -10.69
CA ILE A 123 -16.27 6.35 -9.40
C ILE A 123 -17.65 6.22 -8.77
N GLY A 124 -17.72 5.77 -7.54
CA GLY A 124 -18.96 5.54 -6.81
C GLY A 124 -18.72 5.25 -5.33
N LEU A 125 -19.80 5.06 -4.61
CA LEU A 125 -19.80 4.58 -3.24
C LEU A 125 -19.93 3.05 -3.27
N TYR A 126 -19.01 2.35 -2.61
CA TYR A 126 -18.97 0.89 -2.58
C TYR A 126 -18.79 0.39 -1.16
N GLU A 127 -19.32 -0.81 -0.92
CA GLU A 127 -19.17 -1.56 0.32
C GLU A 127 -18.71 -2.98 -0.03
N GLN A 128 -17.68 -3.47 0.63
CA GLN A 128 -17.12 -4.81 0.43
C GLN A 128 -16.47 -5.30 1.72
N SER A 129 -16.61 -6.60 2.00
CA SER A 129 -15.74 -7.26 2.99
C SER A 129 -14.34 -7.49 2.42
N ALA A 130 -13.37 -7.81 3.29
CA ALA A 130 -12.03 -8.20 2.87
C ALA A 130 -12.05 -9.40 1.89
N ASP A 131 -12.91 -10.38 2.14
CA ASP A 131 -13.04 -11.55 1.26
C ASP A 131 -13.59 -11.19 -0.12
N GLN A 132 -14.51 -10.21 -0.21
CA GLN A 132 -15.06 -9.74 -1.48
C GLN A 132 -14.05 -8.93 -2.30
N GLN A 133 -12.98 -8.45 -1.70
CA GLN A 133 -11.94 -7.71 -2.39
C GLN A 133 -10.87 -8.63 -2.99
N PHE A 134 -10.73 -9.85 -2.48
CA PHE A 134 -9.76 -10.81 -2.98
C PHE A 134 -10.20 -11.39 -4.33
N PHE A 135 -9.36 -11.25 -5.35
CA PHE A 135 -9.55 -11.94 -6.62
C PHE A 135 -8.59 -13.15 -6.70
N PRO A 136 -9.11 -14.37 -6.83
CA PRO A 136 -8.32 -15.59 -6.81
C PRO A 136 -7.66 -15.86 -8.18
N TYR A 137 -6.64 -15.08 -8.53
CA TYR A 137 -5.83 -15.34 -9.71
C TYR A 137 -5.30 -16.79 -9.69
N ILE A 138 -5.08 -17.39 -10.87
CA ILE A 138 -4.57 -18.76 -10.99
C ILE A 138 -3.28 -18.94 -10.20
N ARG A 139 -2.38 -17.96 -10.26
CA ARG A 139 -1.21 -17.84 -9.40
C ARG A 139 -1.42 -16.68 -8.42
N PRO A 140 -1.17 -16.88 -7.11
CA PRO A 140 -1.21 -15.80 -6.12
C PRO A 140 -0.31 -14.64 -6.53
N GLN A 141 -0.82 -13.42 -6.44
CA GLN A 141 -0.15 -12.18 -6.83
C GLN A 141 -0.88 -10.97 -6.24
N GLU A 142 -0.43 -9.76 -6.54
CA GLU A 142 -1.13 -8.54 -6.16
C GLU A 142 -2.59 -8.58 -6.62
N THR A 143 -3.50 -8.22 -5.71
CA THR A 143 -4.95 -8.29 -5.92
C THR A 143 -5.69 -7.29 -5.02
N GLY A 144 -6.91 -6.97 -5.39
CA GLY A 144 -7.88 -6.27 -4.56
C GLY A 144 -7.72 -4.76 -4.47
N THR A 145 -6.62 -4.17 -4.95
CA THR A 145 -6.38 -2.73 -4.87
C THR A 145 -7.42 -1.92 -5.66
N LYS A 146 -7.89 -0.82 -5.07
CA LYS A 146 -8.76 0.18 -5.67
C LYS A 146 -8.00 1.50 -5.83
N SER A 147 -8.20 2.19 -6.95
CA SER A 147 -7.61 3.50 -7.21
C SER A 147 -8.62 4.65 -7.11
N ASP A 148 -8.12 5.87 -7.22
CA ASP A 148 -8.95 7.07 -7.22
C ASP A 148 -9.84 7.15 -5.96
N ILE A 149 -9.35 6.69 -4.80
CA ILE A 149 -10.05 6.73 -3.52
C ILE A 149 -10.00 8.15 -2.94
N ARG A 150 -11.16 8.70 -2.55
CA ARG A 150 -11.26 10.01 -1.88
C ARG A 150 -11.32 9.86 -0.38
N TRP A 151 -11.98 8.80 0.07
CA TRP A 151 -11.99 8.39 1.46
C TRP A 151 -12.29 6.88 1.56
N TRP A 152 -11.81 6.28 2.66
CA TRP A 152 -11.99 4.88 2.99
C TRP A 152 -12.43 4.77 4.44
N LYS A 153 -13.48 4.02 4.70
CA LYS A 153 -13.93 3.66 6.05
C LYS A 153 -13.71 2.17 6.26
N GLN A 154 -13.06 1.81 7.37
CA GLN A 154 -12.83 0.42 7.76
C GLN A 154 -13.45 0.19 9.11
N THR A 155 -14.33 -0.83 9.22
CA THR A 155 -15.08 -1.12 10.44
C THR A 155 -15.16 -2.61 10.72
N ASP A 156 -15.49 -2.94 11.98
CA ASP A 156 -16.02 -4.24 12.36
C ASP A 156 -17.52 -4.36 12.04
N ASN A 157 -18.11 -5.49 12.43
CA ASN A 157 -19.54 -5.77 12.24
C ASN A 157 -20.46 -4.88 13.11
N ASP A 158 -19.96 -4.33 14.21
CA ASP A 158 -20.67 -3.40 15.08
C ASP A 158 -20.56 -1.95 14.61
N LYS A 159 -19.93 -1.73 13.45
CA LYS A 159 -19.69 -0.43 12.81
C LYS A 159 -18.65 0.45 13.53
N PHE A 160 -17.93 -0.07 14.51
CA PHE A 160 -16.79 0.63 15.08
C PHE A 160 -15.58 0.53 14.17
N GLY A 161 -14.86 1.62 14.03
CA GLY A 161 -13.67 1.67 13.20
C GLY A 161 -13.16 3.07 12.98
N PHE A 162 -12.69 3.32 11.76
CA PHE A 162 -12.14 4.62 11.42
C PHE A 162 -12.34 4.93 9.92
N LYS A 163 -12.26 6.24 9.63
CA LYS A 163 -12.24 6.77 8.28
C LYS A 163 -10.86 7.32 7.96
N VAL A 164 -10.40 7.07 6.74
CA VAL A 164 -9.14 7.58 6.20
C VAL A 164 -9.42 8.51 5.03
N TYR A 165 -8.70 9.61 4.98
CA TYR A 165 -8.63 10.49 3.81
C TYR A 165 -7.24 11.10 3.74
N PHE A 166 -6.74 11.28 2.51
CA PHE A 166 -5.44 11.91 2.27
C PHE A 166 -5.63 13.41 2.07
N ASP A 167 -4.65 14.19 2.48
CA ASP A 167 -4.64 15.64 2.25
C ASP A 167 -4.60 15.93 0.75
N GLU A 168 -3.83 15.12 0.02
CA GLU A 168 -3.71 15.15 -1.42
C GLU A 168 -4.41 13.89 -1.99
N ALA A 169 -5.65 14.04 -2.39
CA ALA A 169 -6.42 12.96 -3.02
C ALA A 169 -6.17 12.92 -4.54
N PRO A 170 -6.40 11.78 -5.20
CA PRO A 170 -6.85 10.49 -4.69
C PRO A 170 -5.69 9.54 -4.30
N PHE A 171 -6.03 8.49 -3.58
CA PHE A 171 -5.10 7.45 -3.15
C PHE A 171 -5.54 6.03 -3.60
N TYR A 172 -4.74 5.01 -3.26
CA TYR A 172 -5.04 3.60 -3.48
C TYR A 172 -5.28 2.91 -2.14
N ALA A 173 -6.17 1.92 -2.12
CA ALA A 173 -6.41 1.12 -0.93
C ALA A 173 -6.88 -0.29 -1.26
N SER A 174 -6.58 -1.23 -0.35
CA SER A 174 -7.18 -2.57 -0.31
C SER A 174 -7.21 -3.09 1.12
N ALA A 175 -8.20 -3.91 1.45
CA ALA A 175 -8.27 -4.63 2.72
C ALA A 175 -8.43 -6.11 2.43
N LEU A 176 -7.49 -6.96 2.87
CA LEU A 176 -7.47 -8.38 2.56
C LEU A 176 -7.18 -9.22 3.80
N HIS A 177 -7.72 -10.42 3.86
CA HIS A 177 -7.34 -11.46 4.83
C HIS A 177 -6.09 -12.25 4.40
N TYR A 178 -5.20 -11.64 3.62
CA TYR A 178 -3.95 -12.25 3.17
C TYR A 178 -2.78 -11.30 3.41
N ASN A 179 -1.65 -11.85 3.83
CA ASN A 179 -0.42 -11.06 3.90
C ASN A 179 0.18 -10.91 2.49
N ILE A 180 0.84 -9.78 2.23
CA ILE A 180 1.56 -9.58 0.97
C ILE A 180 2.61 -10.69 0.76
N SER A 181 3.30 -11.10 1.84
CA SER A 181 4.30 -12.17 1.79
C SER A 181 3.73 -13.55 1.43
N ASP A 182 2.44 -13.80 1.71
CA ASP A 182 1.78 -15.06 1.39
C ASP A 182 1.24 -15.07 -0.04
N LEU A 183 0.94 -13.90 -0.59
CA LEU A 183 0.59 -13.71 -1.99
C LEU A 183 1.82 -13.64 -2.90
N ASP A 184 2.98 -13.27 -2.35
CA ASP A 184 4.26 -13.15 -3.07
C ASP A 184 5.03 -14.47 -2.98
N GLU A 185 5.27 -15.11 -4.11
CA GLU A 185 6.03 -16.37 -4.18
C GLU A 185 7.56 -16.14 -4.20
N GLY A 186 8.02 -14.90 -4.05
CA GLY A 186 9.43 -14.56 -4.06
C GLY A 186 10.05 -14.59 -5.46
N LYS A 187 11.33 -15.00 -5.54
CA LYS A 187 12.12 -14.94 -6.78
C LYS A 187 11.80 -16.04 -7.78
N GLU A 188 11.27 -17.16 -7.33
CA GLU A 188 11.01 -18.34 -8.14
C GLU A 188 9.50 -18.55 -8.29
N LYS A 189 9.09 -19.02 -9.47
CA LYS A 189 7.69 -19.39 -9.71
C LYS A 189 7.41 -20.75 -9.08
N HIS A 190 6.65 -20.77 -7.98
CA HIS A 190 6.07 -21.97 -7.45
C HIS A 190 4.73 -22.25 -8.13
N GLN A 191 4.35 -23.53 -8.23
CA GLN A 191 3.06 -23.95 -8.79
C GLN A 191 1.97 -23.96 -7.70
N ARG A 192 1.80 -22.83 -6.99
CA ARG A 192 0.82 -22.68 -5.93
C ARG A 192 -0.44 -22.03 -6.48
N HIS A 193 -1.61 -22.51 -6.03
CA HIS A 193 -2.90 -21.95 -6.39
C HIS A 193 -3.46 -21.07 -5.27
N SER A 194 -4.40 -20.20 -5.61
CA SER A 194 -4.98 -19.25 -4.66
C SER A 194 -5.58 -19.90 -3.42
N TYR A 195 -6.20 -21.09 -3.54
CA TYR A 195 -6.78 -21.82 -2.41
C TYR A 195 -5.75 -22.40 -1.44
N GLN A 196 -4.47 -22.40 -1.81
CA GLN A 196 -3.35 -22.85 -0.99
C GLN A 196 -2.70 -21.70 -0.20
N VAL A 197 -3.13 -20.47 -0.43
CA VAL A 197 -2.62 -19.31 0.31
C VAL A 197 -3.25 -19.32 1.70
N PRO A 198 -2.44 -19.31 2.76
CA PRO A 198 -2.98 -19.27 4.12
C PRO A 198 -3.68 -17.93 4.38
N THR A 199 -4.80 -18.01 5.08
CA THR A 199 -5.48 -16.81 5.57
C THR A 199 -4.65 -16.18 6.69
N SER A 200 -4.52 -14.87 6.69
CA SER A 200 -3.89 -14.09 7.75
C SER A 200 -4.76 -14.08 9.02
N GLU A 201 -4.14 -13.94 10.18
CA GLU A 201 -4.84 -13.67 11.44
C GLU A 201 -5.35 -12.22 11.55
N TYR A 202 -5.08 -11.40 10.54
CA TYR A 202 -5.38 -9.96 10.49
C TYR A 202 -6.13 -9.60 9.22
N THR A 203 -6.90 -8.53 9.30
CA THR A 203 -7.27 -7.74 8.12
C THR A 203 -6.10 -6.81 7.78
N ASN A 204 -5.51 -7.01 6.61
CA ASN A 204 -4.37 -6.25 6.11
C ASN A 204 -4.90 -5.11 5.22
N LEU A 205 -4.90 -3.88 5.75
CA LEU A 205 -5.30 -2.67 5.04
C LEU A 205 -4.06 -1.96 4.49
N THR A 206 -3.99 -1.80 3.16
CA THR A 206 -2.99 -0.96 2.50
C THR A 206 -3.57 0.39 2.14
N LEU A 207 -2.78 1.44 2.33
CA LEU A 207 -3.12 2.83 1.99
C LEU A 207 -1.91 3.45 1.30
N ASP A 208 -2.02 3.72 0.00
CA ASP A 208 -0.89 4.16 -0.80
C ASP A 208 -1.21 5.47 -1.52
N GLY A 209 -0.32 6.45 -1.41
CA GLY A 209 -0.41 7.66 -2.24
C GLY A 209 0.03 7.40 -3.68
N TYR A 210 0.94 6.44 -3.86
CA TYR A 210 1.50 6.11 -5.18
C TYR A 210 1.62 4.61 -5.37
N MET A 211 1.28 4.14 -6.56
CA MET A 211 1.42 2.75 -6.96
C MET A 211 1.77 2.64 -8.44
N MET A 212 2.78 1.84 -8.74
CA MET A 212 3.17 1.51 -10.10
C MET A 212 2.07 0.72 -10.80
N GLY A 213 1.92 0.91 -12.10
CA GLY A 213 1.03 0.10 -12.92
C GLY A 213 1.38 -1.39 -12.90
N VAL A 214 0.46 -2.24 -13.32
CA VAL A 214 0.62 -3.70 -13.32
C VAL A 214 1.12 -4.25 -14.65
N GLY A 215 1.36 -3.39 -15.65
CA GLY A 215 1.91 -3.78 -16.94
C GLY A 215 0.92 -4.54 -17.83
N GLY A 216 1.45 -5.50 -18.60
CA GLY A 216 0.63 -6.29 -19.52
C GLY A 216 0.58 -5.71 -20.94
N ILE A 217 1.55 -4.90 -21.33
CA ILE A 217 1.69 -4.36 -22.70
C ILE A 217 1.86 -5.50 -23.71
N ASN A 218 2.63 -6.52 -23.32
CA ASN A 218 2.82 -7.76 -24.08
C ASN A 218 3.04 -8.96 -23.14
N SER A 219 3.16 -10.16 -23.72
CA SER A 219 3.38 -11.42 -22.97
C SER A 219 4.87 -11.71 -22.72
N TRP A 220 5.77 -10.81 -23.07
CA TRP A 220 7.22 -11.04 -23.09
C TRP A 220 7.97 -10.33 -21.96
N GLY A 221 7.24 -9.77 -20.99
CA GLY A 221 7.84 -9.11 -19.84
C GLY A 221 8.21 -7.65 -20.06
N GLU A 222 7.44 -6.93 -20.87
CA GLU A 222 7.58 -5.49 -20.99
C GLU A 222 7.16 -4.81 -19.68
N GLU A 223 7.94 -3.82 -19.27
CA GLU A 223 7.64 -3.00 -18.10
C GLU A 223 6.39 -2.12 -18.36
N PRO A 224 5.68 -1.63 -17.31
CA PRO A 224 4.63 -0.64 -17.49
C PRO A 224 5.14 0.57 -18.28
N LEU A 225 4.26 1.20 -19.06
CA LEU A 225 4.59 2.43 -19.77
C LEU A 225 5.17 3.48 -18.80
N PRO A 226 6.10 4.34 -19.26
CA PRO A 226 6.82 5.28 -18.38
C PRO A 226 5.94 6.13 -17.47
N GLN A 227 4.74 6.54 -17.93
CA GLN A 227 3.79 7.32 -17.14
C GLN A 227 3.15 6.53 -15.99
N TYR A 228 3.25 5.20 -15.98
CA TYR A 228 2.76 4.31 -14.93
C TYR A 228 3.88 3.71 -14.08
N GLN A 229 5.13 4.04 -14.37
CA GLN A 229 6.26 3.72 -13.51
C GLN A 229 6.33 4.70 -12.34
N LEU A 230 6.92 4.26 -11.24
CA LEU A 230 7.08 5.08 -10.05
C LEU A 230 8.58 5.31 -9.76
N PRO A 231 9.21 6.37 -10.31
CA PRO A 231 10.62 6.65 -10.09
C PRO A 231 10.93 6.83 -8.60
N ALA A 232 12.15 6.45 -8.18
CA ALA A 232 12.67 6.68 -6.84
C ALA A 232 13.12 8.16 -6.70
N VAL A 233 12.18 9.01 -6.36
CA VAL A 233 12.39 10.46 -6.12
C VAL A 233 11.84 10.81 -4.74
N ASN A 234 12.07 12.04 -4.27
CA ASN A 234 11.44 12.53 -3.04
C ASN A 234 9.93 12.38 -3.13
N ARG A 235 9.33 11.78 -2.11
CA ARG A 235 7.88 11.53 -2.04
C ARG A 235 7.37 11.74 -0.63
N ALA A 236 6.14 12.20 -0.55
CA ALA A 236 5.43 12.32 0.70
C ALA A 236 3.99 11.86 0.53
N ILE A 237 3.40 11.36 1.61
CA ILE A 237 1.97 11.15 1.78
C ILE A 237 1.57 11.70 3.14
N HIS A 238 0.40 12.33 3.18
CA HIS A 238 -0.18 12.89 4.38
C HIS A 238 -1.64 12.45 4.45
N PHE A 239 -2.06 11.88 5.57
CA PHE A 239 -3.43 11.38 5.70
C PHE A 239 -3.92 11.40 7.14
N TRP A 240 -5.23 11.43 7.27
CA TRP A 240 -5.94 11.39 8.54
C TRP A 240 -6.54 10.01 8.78
N ILE A 241 -6.47 9.57 10.02
CA ILE A 241 -7.21 8.43 10.55
C ILE A 241 -8.17 9.00 11.60
N GLN A 242 -9.45 9.02 11.29
CA GLN A 242 -10.49 9.57 12.15
C GLN A 242 -11.36 8.46 12.70
N PRO A 243 -11.42 8.27 14.03
CA PRO A 243 -12.33 7.30 14.63
C PRO A 243 -13.79 7.56 14.19
N CYS A 244 -14.54 6.49 13.96
CA CYS A 244 -15.95 6.58 13.60
C CYS A 244 -16.76 5.40 14.13
N LYS A 245 -18.06 5.59 14.19
CA LYS A 245 -19.06 4.58 14.47
C LYS A 245 -20.08 4.53 13.36
#